data_db33bd3069877ce8eb7e818eadc53151
#
_entry.id   db33bd3069877ce8eb7e818eadc53151
#
_cell.length_a   1.000
_cell.length_b   1.000
_cell.length_c   1.000
_cell.angle_alpha   90.00
_cell.angle_beta   90.00
_cell.angle_gamma   90.00
#
_symmetry.space_group_name_H-M   'P 1'
#
loop_
_entity.id
_entity.type
_entity.pdbx_description
1 polymer ?
#
loop_
_entity_poly.entity_id
_entity_poly.type
_entity_poly.pdbx_seq_one_letter_code
_entity_poly.pdbx_strand_id
1 'polypeptide(L)'
;NRDFVSVPYWQLHVTLSKDGRLCRFFHKEDFREKTQADAAFSRIVPGATGRITKAECRRSDRQPPLLYDLTTLQKDCNVYHDMTAEKTLAVAQSLYEKKLISYPRTGSRYIPQDVMRTMQELLQKVCAMQEFHAYCATFDLSVLNNPSVNDSKVTDHHALIVTGVALRAFPATNVPSI
;
A
#
# COMPACT_ATOMS: atom_id res chain seq x y z
N ASN A 1 -11.39 -22.32 7.17
CA ASN A 1 -12.31 -22.90 6.18
C ASN A 1 -12.36 -24.40 6.42
N ARG A 2 -13.46 -24.90 7.04
CA ARG A 2 -13.56 -26.33 7.42
C ARG A 2 -13.60 -27.28 6.23
N ASP A 3 -13.93 -26.77 5.05
CA ASP A 3 -14.13 -27.55 3.82
C ASP A 3 -13.00 -27.32 2.79
N PHE A 4 -11.86 -26.77 3.21
CA PHE A 4 -10.72 -26.57 2.31
C PHE A 4 -10.04 -27.92 2.04
N VAL A 5 -10.08 -28.35 0.78
CA VAL A 5 -9.32 -29.50 0.28
C VAL A 5 -8.16 -28.97 -0.55
N SER A 6 -6.93 -29.29 -0.14
CA SER A 6 -5.75 -28.94 -0.90
C SER A 6 -5.67 -29.76 -2.19
N VAL A 7 -5.67 -29.08 -3.33
CA VAL A 7 -5.52 -29.73 -4.64
C VAL A 7 -4.14 -29.33 -5.20
N PRO A 8 -3.27 -30.30 -5.49
CA PRO A 8 -1.97 -29.99 -6.12
C PRO A 8 -2.15 -29.47 -7.55
N TYR A 9 -1.24 -28.60 -7.95
CA TYR A 9 -1.15 -28.12 -9.32
C TYR A 9 0.33 -27.96 -9.72
N TRP A 10 0.61 -27.93 -11.02
CA TRP A 10 1.95 -27.77 -11.56
C TRP A 10 1.96 -26.55 -12.47
N GLN A 11 2.92 -25.67 -12.22
CA GLN A 11 3.14 -24.48 -13.05
C GLN A 11 4.42 -24.63 -13.85
N LEU A 12 4.34 -24.47 -15.16
CA LEU A 12 5.48 -24.52 -16.05
C LEU A 12 6.00 -23.11 -16.30
N HIS A 13 7.29 -22.90 -16.11
CA HIS A 13 7.94 -21.66 -16.46
C HIS A 13 9.26 -21.91 -17.20
N VAL A 14 9.67 -20.95 -18.01
CA VAL A 14 10.93 -20.94 -18.71
C VAL A 14 11.65 -19.60 -18.48
N THR A 15 12.96 -19.66 -18.27
CA THR A 15 13.80 -18.47 -18.18
C THR A 15 14.60 -18.34 -19.46
N LEU A 16 14.42 -17.22 -20.15
CA LEU A 16 15.14 -16.89 -21.37
C LEU A 16 16.10 -15.72 -21.12
N SER A 17 17.25 -15.74 -21.79
CA SER A 17 18.20 -14.63 -21.75
C SER A 17 18.13 -13.83 -23.04
N LYS A 18 18.10 -12.51 -22.92
CA LYS A 18 18.22 -11.56 -24.04
C LYS A 18 19.11 -10.41 -23.60
N ASP A 19 20.16 -10.14 -24.34
CA ASP A 19 21.11 -9.04 -24.09
C ASP A 19 21.61 -9.02 -22.63
N GLY A 20 21.92 -10.22 -22.08
CA GLY A 20 22.37 -10.39 -20.70
C GLY A 20 21.27 -10.27 -19.62
N ARG A 21 20.03 -9.99 -20.00
CA ARG A 21 18.89 -9.93 -19.08
C ARG A 21 18.11 -11.23 -19.08
N LEU A 22 17.79 -11.71 -17.87
CA LEU A 22 16.98 -12.90 -17.69
C LEU A 22 15.50 -12.51 -17.56
N CYS A 23 14.65 -13.12 -18.40
CA CYS A 23 13.21 -12.95 -18.37
C CYS A 23 12.55 -14.30 -18.10
N ARG A 24 11.67 -14.36 -17.10
CA ARG A 24 10.91 -15.56 -16.77
C ARG A 24 9.51 -15.46 -17.38
N PHE A 25 9.13 -16.51 -18.08
CA PHE A 25 7.82 -16.66 -18.71
C PHE A 25 7.09 -17.84 -18.09
N PHE A 26 5.80 -17.71 -17.88
CA PHE A 26 4.95 -18.73 -17.29
C PHE A 26 3.98 -19.25 -18.33
N HIS A 27 3.67 -20.55 -18.25
CA HIS A 27 2.57 -21.11 -19.02
C HIS A 27 1.27 -20.42 -18.61
N LYS A 28 0.36 -20.22 -19.55
CA LYS A 28 -0.86 -19.46 -19.33
C LYS A 28 -1.75 -20.07 -18.24
N GLU A 29 -1.79 -21.39 -18.17
CA GLU A 29 -2.66 -22.15 -17.28
C GLU A 29 -1.83 -23.12 -16.43
N ASP A 30 -2.29 -23.34 -15.19
CA ASP A 30 -1.71 -24.35 -14.32
C ASP A 30 -2.21 -25.75 -14.72
N PHE A 31 -1.33 -26.75 -14.66
CA PHE A 31 -1.70 -28.13 -14.92
C PHE A 31 -2.28 -28.77 -13.66
N ARG A 32 -3.39 -29.50 -13.81
CA ARG A 32 -3.99 -30.26 -12.71
C ARG A 32 -3.44 -31.70 -12.64
N GLU A 33 -2.89 -32.18 -13.75
CA GLU A 33 -2.31 -33.51 -13.86
C GLU A 33 -0.81 -33.40 -14.12
N LYS A 34 -0.01 -34.14 -13.33
CA LYS A 34 1.45 -34.14 -13.45
C LYS A 34 1.91 -34.62 -14.83
N THR A 35 1.23 -35.61 -15.36
CA THR A 35 1.54 -36.20 -16.68
C THR A 35 1.45 -35.17 -17.82
N GLN A 36 0.47 -34.25 -17.73
CA GLN A 36 0.34 -33.15 -18.71
C GLN A 36 1.45 -32.12 -18.55
N ALA A 37 1.83 -31.79 -17.31
CA ALA A 37 2.93 -30.90 -17.03
C ALA A 37 4.26 -31.50 -17.52
N ASP A 38 4.51 -32.78 -17.27
CA ASP A 38 5.72 -33.48 -17.72
C ASP A 38 5.78 -33.57 -19.25
N ALA A 39 4.67 -33.83 -19.92
CA ALA A 39 4.56 -33.82 -21.38
C ALA A 39 4.80 -32.43 -21.98
N ALA A 40 4.35 -31.37 -21.34
CA ALA A 40 4.64 -30.00 -21.76
C ALA A 40 6.10 -29.63 -21.51
N PHE A 41 6.66 -30.02 -20.36
CA PHE A 41 8.06 -29.81 -20.02
C PHE A 41 9.02 -30.49 -20.99
N SER A 42 8.73 -31.73 -21.40
CA SER A 42 9.59 -32.51 -22.32
C SER A 42 9.71 -31.89 -23.73
N ARG A 43 8.81 -30.98 -24.09
CA ARG A 43 8.87 -30.22 -25.36
C ARG A 43 9.84 -29.05 -25.31
N ILE A 44 10.31 -28.67 -24.13
CA ILE A 44 11.23 -27.56 -23.95
C ILE A 44 12.66 -28.09 -24.08
N VAL A 45 13.34 -27.64 -25.10
CA VAL A 45 14.75 -28.03 -25.34
C VAL A 45 15.65 -26.97 -24.69
N PRO A 46 16.55 -27.37 -23.77
CA PRO A 46 17.54 -26.44 -23.21
C PRO A 46 18.38 -25.80 -24.33
N GLY A 47 18.56 -24.48 -24.25
CA GLY A 47 19.32 -23.72 -25.27
C GLY A 47 18.52 -23.36 -26.53
N ALA A 48 17.25 -23.77 -26.65
CA ALA A 48 16.38 -23.35 -27.74
C ALA A 48 16.07 -21.84 -27.68
N THR A 49 15.85 -21.25 -28.84
CA THR A 49 15.50 -19.84 -28.98
C THR A 49 13.98 -19.64 -28.83
N GLY A 50 13.58 -18.79 -27.92
CA GLY A 50 12.18 -18.34 -27.78
C GLY A 50 11.89 -17.08 -28.61
N ARG A 51 10.69 -16.99 -29.20
CA ARG A 51 10.20 -15.80 -29.90
C ARG A 51 9.04 -15.17 -29.16
N ILE A 52 9.16 -13.86 -28.83
CA ILE A 52 8.06 -13.09 -28.30
C ILE A 52 7.10 -12.76 -29.46
N THR A 53 5.90 -13.31 -29.41
CA THR A 53 4.87 -13.11 -30.44
C THR A 53 3.94 -11.95 -30.14
N LYS A 54 3.83 -11.56 -28.85
CA LYS A 54 3.00 -10.45 -28.41
C LYS A 54 3.62 -9.76 -27.21
N ALA A 55 3.70 -8.45 -27.25
CA ALA A 55 4.04 -7.61 -26.09
C ALA A 55 3.02 -6.49 -26.00
N GLU A 56 2.41 -6.32 -24.84
CA GLU A 56 1.44 -5.25 -24.58
C GLU A 56 1.94 -4.44 -23.39
N CYS A 57 1.96 -3.13 -23.54
CA CYS A 57 2.16 -2.19 -22.46
C CYS A 57 0.80 -1.54 -22.15
N ARG A 58 0.30 -1.71 -20.93
CA ARG A 58 -0.95 -1.08 -20.49
C ARG A 58 -0.63 -0.13 -19.36
N ARG A 59 -1.01 1.12 -19.52
CA ARG A 59 -1.03 2.08 -18.42
C ARG A 59 -2.20 1.76 -17.52
N SER A 60 -1.95 1.64 -16.22
CA SER A 60 -2.98 1.55 -15.20
C SER A 60 -2.74 2.63 -14.15
N ASP A 61 -3.76 3.45 -13.93
CA ASP A 61 -3.72 4.47 -12.90
C ASP A 61 -4.39 3.90 -11.64
N ARG A 62 -3.66 3.88 -10.52
CA ARG A 62 -4.22 3.47 -9.23
C ARG A 62 -4.57 4.70 -8.43
N GLN A 63 -5.77 4.71 -7.89
CA GLN A 63 -6.16 5.74 -6.93
C GLN A 63 -5.32 5.58 -5.64
N PRO A 64 -4.93 6.68 -5.00
CA PRO A 64 -4.29 6.62 -3.69
C PRO A 64 -5.22 5.94 -2.68
N PRO A 65 -4.67 5.28 -1.64
CA PRO A 65 -5.49 4.68 -0.60
C PRO A 65 -6.28 5.76 0.15
N LEU A 66 -7.45 5.37 0.64
CA LEU A 66 -8.20 6.23 1.56
C LEU A 66 -7.43 6.36 2.89
N LEU A 67 -7.77 7.38 3.67
CA LEU A 67 -7.23 7.57 5.01
C LEU A 67 -7.57 6.38 5.92
N TYR A 68 -6.96 6.32 7.09
CA TYR A 68 -7.18 5.23 8.04
C TYR A 68 -8.47 5.40 8.85
N ASP A 69 -9.20 4.30 8.98
CA ASP A 69 -10.04 4.01 10.13
C ASP A 69 -9.25 3.10 11.10
N LEU A 70 -9.84 2.78 12.27
CA LEU A 70 -9.16 1.91 13.23
C LEU A 70 -8.81 0.54 12.66
N THR A 71 -9.72 -0.07 11.92
CA THR A 71 -9.56 -1.43 11.39
C THR A 71 -8.43 -1.50 10.37
N THR A 72 -8.36 -0.55 9.44
CA THR A 72 -7.28 -0.52 8.44
C THR A 72 -5.94 -0.17 9.08
N LEU A 73 -5.91 0.72 10.08
CA LEU A 73 -4.69 0.99 10.84
C LEU A 73 -4.18 -0.26 11.56
N GLN A 74 -5.06 -1.00 12.25
CA GLN A 74 -4.68 -2.24 12.94
C GLN A 74 -4.14 -3.29 11.97
N LYS A 75 -4.77 -3.43 10.79
CA LYS A 75 -4.34 -4.36 9.75
C LYS A 75 -2.93 -4.02 9.24
N ASP A 76 -2.67 -2.76 8.92
CA ASP A 76 -1.38 -2.35 8.38
C ASP A 76 -0.29 -2.38 9.46
N CYS A 77 -0.59 -1.98 10.71
CA CYS A 77 0.33 -2.15 11.83
C CYS A 77 0.68 -3.62 12.10
N ASN A 78 -0.25 -4.54 11.89
CA ASN A 78 0.04 -5.96 11.99
C ASN A 78 0.95 -6.45 10.85
N VAL A 79 0.62 -6.06 9.61
CA VAL A 79 1.37 -6.52 8.41
C VAL A 79 2.80 -5.97 8.37
N TYR A 80 2.99 -4.69 8.72
CA TYR A 80 4.29 -4.01 8.57
C TYR A 80 5.12 -3.95 9.85
N HIS A 81 4.51 -4.11 11.02
CA HIS A 81 5.17 -3.90 12.32
C HIS A 81 4.91 -5.01 13.34
N ASP A 82 4.26 -6.11 12.94
CA ASP A 82 3.90 -7.24 13.82
C ASP A 82 3.15 -6.82 15.10
N MET A 83 2.39 -5.72 15.02
CA MET A 83 1.61 -5.22 16.15
C MET A 83 0.26 -5.92 16.22
N THR A 84 -0.14 -6.30 17.44
CA THR A 84 -1.51 -6.79 17.67
C THR A 84 -2.53 -5.64 17.55
N ALA A 85 -3.79 -5.98 17.25
CA ALA A 85 -4.88 -5.01 17.18
C ALA A 85 -5.05 -4.24 18.52
N GLU A 86 -4.90 -4.94 19.65
CA GLU A 86 -4.96 -4.35 20.99
C GLU A 86 -3.83 -3.34 21.23
N LYS A 87 -2.59 -3.72 20.91
CA LYS A 87 -1.42 -2.84 21.03
C LYS A 87 -1.55 -1.61 20.14
N THR A 88 -2.01 -1.79 18.90
CA THR A 88 -2.25 -0.67 17.98
C THR A 88 -3.26 0.31 18.54
N LEU A 89 -4.38 -0.19 19.08
CA LEU A 89 -5.39 0.66 19.70
C LEU A 89 -4.84 1.39 20.94
N ALA A 90 -4.09 0.71 21.79
CA ALA A 90 -3.50 1.33 22.99
C ALA A 90 -2.54 2.47 22.63
N VAL A 91 -1.69 2.27 21.60
CA VAL A 91 -0.79 3.31 21.11
C VAL A 91 -1.58 4.47 20.50
N ALA A 92 -2.58 4.18 19.65
CA ALA A 92 -3.41 5.20 19.03
C ALA A 92 -4.19 6.02 20.09
N GLN A 93 -4.70 5.37 21.13
CA GLN A 93 -5.36 6.04 22.25
C GLN A 93 -4.41 6.98 22.99
N SER A 94 -3.18 6.53 23.29
CA SER A 94 -2.15 7.37 23.91
C SER A 94 -1.78 8.59 23.05
N LEU A 95 -1.69 8.42 21.73
CA LEU A 95 -1.41 9.51 20.80
C LEU A 95 -2.57 10.53 20.76
N TYR A 96 -3.81 10.06 20.80
CA TYR A 96 -5.00 10.91 20.89
C TYR A 96 -5.04 11.74 22.18
N GLU A 97 -4.79 11.12 23.33
CA GLU A 97 -4.73 11.80 24.63
C GLU A 97 -3.66 12.89 24.67
N LYS A 98 -2.56 12.68 23.95
CA LYS A 98 -1.51 13.69 23.72
C LYS A 98 -1.85 14.71 22.63
N LYS A 99 -3.06 14.62 22.04
CA LYS A 99 -3.54 15.49 20.96
C LYS A 99 -2.69 15.42 19.68
N LEU A 100 -2.01 14.30 19.43
CA LEU A 100 -1.14 14.11 18.25
C LEU A 100 -1.92 13.60 17.04
N ILE A 101 -3.01 12.86 17.27
CA ILE A 101 -3.90 12.37 16.23
C ILE A 101 -5.36 12.67 16.59
N SER A 102 -6.27 12.55 15.62
CA SER A 102 -7.71 12.58 15.82
C SER A 102 -8.21 11.33 16.55
N TYR A 103 -9.49 11.28 16.88
CA TYR A 103 -10.10 10.18 17.66
C TYR A 103 -9.91 8.82 16.96
N PRO A 104 -9.26 7.84 17.63
CA PRO A 104 -8.82 6.61 16.95
C PRO A 104 -9.94 5.59 16.71
N ARG A 105 -11.03 5.63 17.49
CA ARG A 105 -12.14 4.68 17.35
C ARG A 105 -13.14 5.15 16.28
N THR A 106 -12.66 5.42 15.09
CA THR A 106 -13.48 5.81 13.95
C THR A 106 -13.65 4.66 12.96
N GLY A 107 -14.84 4.53 12.39
CA GLY A 107 -15.13 3.64 11.26
C GLY A 107 -15.07 4.36 9.92
N SER A 108 -14.86 5.68 9.91
CA SER A 108 -14.79 6.44 8.67
C SER A 108 -13.36 6.52 8.12
N ARG A 109 -13.24 6.42 6.82
CA ARG A 109 -11.99 6.64 6.06
C ARG A 109 -12.03 7.98 5.30
N TYR A 110 -13.01 8.82 5.63
CA TYR A 110 -13.27 10.09 4.97
C TYR A 110 -13.13 11.25 5.92
N ILE A 111 -12.78 12.40 5.37
CA ILE A 111 -12.73 13.69 6.06
C ILE A 111 -13.69 14.66 5.38
N PRO A 112 -14.28 15.60 6.10
CA PRO A 112 -15.08 16.66 5.51
C PRO A 112 -14.19 17.75 4.87
N GLN A 113 -14.80 18.61 4.07
CA GLN A 113 -14.08 19.61 3.28
C GLN A 113 -13.36 20.68 4.14
N ASP A 114 -13.89 21.03 5.31
CA ASP A 114 -13.27 21.95 6.25
C ASP A 114 -11.98 21.38 6.85
N VAL A 115 -12.01 20.08 7.21
CA VAL A 115 -10.81 19.37 7.69
C VAL A 115 -9.75 19.28 6.60
N MET A 116 -10.13 19.16 5.33
CA MET A 116 -9.17 19.15 4.22
C MET A 116 -8.33 20.43 4.16
N ARG A 117 -8.94 21.59 4.43
CA ARG A 117 -8.19 22.87 4.48
C ARG A 117 -7.12 22.85 5.56
N THR A 118 -7.47 22.36 6.75
CA THR A 118 -6.51 22.18 7.86
C THR A 118 -5.38 21.22 7.49
N MET A 119 -5.68 20.16 6.75
CA MET A 119 -4.68 19.20 6.27
C MET A 119 -3.72 19.83 5.25
N GLN A 120 -4.20 20.70 4.38
CA GLN A 120 -3.35 21.43 3.43
C GLN A 120 -2.35 22.35 4.17
N GLU A 121 -2.82 23.11 5.15
CA GLU A 121 -1.94 23.95 6.00
C GLU A 121 -0.91 23.11 6.75
N LEU A 122 -1.33 21.94 7.26
CA LEU A 122 -0.46 21.02 7.96
C LEU A 122 0.63 20.48 7.02
N LEU A 123 0.25 20.07 5.81
CA LEU A 123 1.18 19.56 4.81
C LEU A 123 2.20 20.64 4.38
N GLN A 124 1.78 21.88 4.21
CA GLN A 124 2.70 22.98 3.95
C GLN A 124 3.76 23.13 5.07
N LYS A 125 3.35 23.01 6.33
CA LYS A 125 4.28 23.04 7.47
C LYS A 125 5.24 21.85 7.46
N VAL A 126 4.76 20.64 7.13
CA VAL A 126 5.63 19.47 6.97
C VAL A 126 6.65 19.69 5.86
N CYS A 127 6.20 20.20 4.72
CA CYS A 127 7.06 20.44 3.57
C CYS A 127 8.11 21.55 3.81
N ALA A 128 7.87 22.44 4.76
CA ALA A 128 8.85 23.45 5.19
C ALA A 128 9.93 22.88 6.13
N MET A 129 9.76 21.68 6.66
CA MET A 129 10.76 21.01 7.50
C MET A 129 11.89 20.45 6.63
N GLN A 130 13.14 20.64 7.05
CA GLN A 130 14.33 20.29 6.27
C GLN A 130 14.33 18.83 5.82
N GLU A 131 13.89 17.92 6.67
CA GLU A 131 13.89 16.49 6.44
C GLU A 131 12.91 16.05 5.32
N PHE A 132 11.83 16.79 5.16
CA PHE A 132 10.79 16.46 4.18
C PHE A 132 10.86 17.34 2.93
N HIS A 133 11.69 18.38 2.93
CA HIS A 133 11.76 19.37 1.87
C HIS A 133 12.03 18.72 0.50
N ALA A 134 13.05 17.87 0.40
CA ALA A 134 13.41 17.19 -0.85
C ALA A 134 12.28 16.28 -1.37
N TYR A 135 11.60 15.59 -0.46
CA TYR A 135 10.46 14.73 -0.80
C TYR A 135 9.26 15.56 -1.26
N CYS A 136 8.93 16.62 -0.54
CA CYS A 136 7.82 17.50 -0.86
C CYS A 136 8.01 18.28 -2.16
N ALA A 137 9.26 18.55 -2.56
CA ALA A 137 9.56 19.20 -3.84
C ALA A 137 9.09 18.40 -5.07
N THR A 138 8.78 17.11 -4.89
CA THR A 138 8.22 16.25 -5.93
C THR A 138 6.70 16.36 -6.07
N PHE A 139 6.02 17.05 -5.15
CA PHE A 139 4.56 17.18 -5.14
C PHE A 139 4.10 18.55 -5.60
N ASP A 140 3.06 18.57 -6.42
CA ASP A 140 2.29 19.79 -6.65
C ASP A 140 1.19 19.91 -5.60
N LEU A 141 1.44 20.74 -4.59
CA LEU A 141 0.51 20.96 -3.48
C LEU A 141 -0.77 21.71 -3.90
N SER A 142 -0.80 22.31 -5.11
CA SER A 142 -1.97 23.00 -5.64
C SER A 142 -3.03 22.03 -6.20
N VAL A 143 -2.63 20.81 -6.55
CA VAL A 143 -3.48 19.77 -7.18
C VAL A 143 -3.74 18.62 -6.20
N LEU A 144 -4.10 18.92 -4.98
CA LEU A 144 -4.47 17.90 -3.99
C LEU A 144 -5.90 17.41 -4.23
N ASN A 145 -6.07 16.44 -5.13
CA ASN A 145 -7.30 15.68 -5.25
C ASN A 145 -7.25 14.50 -4.28
N ASN A 146 -7.92 14.62 -3.14
CA ASN A 146 -7.95 13.57 -2.13
C ASN A 146 -9.27 12.77 -2.23
N PRO A 147 -9.23 11.49 -2.63
CA PRO A 147 -10.43 10.65 -2.70
C PRO A 147 -11.09 10.43 -1.33
N SER A 148 -10.40 10.76 -0.23
CA SER A 148 -10.93 10.68 1.13
C SER A 148 -11.75 11.90 1.54
N VAL A 149 -11.88 12.94 0.71
CA VAL A 149 -12.75 14.10 1.01
C VAL A 149 -14.16 13.80 0.57
N ASN A 150 -15.05 13.57 1.52
CA ASN A 150 -16.46 13.32 1.24
C ASN A 150 -17.31 13.49 2.49
N ASP A 151 -17.99 14.63 2.58
CA ASP A 151 -18.84 14.98 3.74
C ASP A 151 -19.95 13.94 3.98
N SER A 152 -20.54 13.38 2.93
CA SER A 152 -21.65 12.43 3.06
C SER A 152 -21.23 11.04 3.56
N LYS A 153 -19.94 10.74 3.53
CA LYS A 153 -19.36 9.46 4.00
C LYS A 153 -18.64 9.57 5.34
N VAL A 154 -18.62 10.75 5.93
CA VAL A 154 -18.17 10.92 7.32
C VAL A 154 -19.32 10.46 8.21
N THR A 155 -19.00 9.58 9.16
CA THR A 155 -19.94 9.12 10.19
C THR A 155 -19.83 9.99 11.45
N ASP A 156 -19.90 9.43 12.63
CA ASP A 156 -19.81 10.17 13.91
C ASP A 156 -18.43 10.86 14.07
N HIS A 157 -17.38 10.25 13.51
CA HIS A 157 -16.03 10.78 13.50
C HIS A 157 -15.42 10.66 12.10
N HIS A 158 -14.58 11.61 11.72
CA HIS A 158 -13.83 11.54 10.48
C HIS A 158 -12.65 10.55 10.60
N ALA A 159 -11.99 10.28 9.48
CA ALA A 159 -10.81 9.41 9.40
C ALA A 159 -9.70 9.85 10.38
N LEU A 160 -8.80 8.92 10.68
CA LEU A 160 -7.60 9.20 11.46
C LEU A 160 -6.66 10.14 10.70
N ILE A 161 -6.32 11.25 11.34
CA ILE A 161 -5.37 12.24 10.83
C ILE A 161 -4.42 12.68 11.94
N VAL A 162 -3.25 13.13 11.57
CA VAL A 162 -2.32 13.82 12.47
C VAL A 162 -2.82 15.23 12.76
N THR A 163 -2.44 15.80 13.91
CA THR A 163 -2.79 17.17 14.28
C THR A 163 -1.58 18.11 14.15
N GLY A 164 -1.83 19.41 14.17
CA GLY A 164 -0.75 20.40 14.20
C GLY A 164 0.14 20.33 15.45
N VAL A 165 -0.32 19.68 16.53
CA VAL A 165 0.49 19.45 17.74
C VAL A 165 1.55 18.37 17.47
N ALA A 166 1.24 17.36 16.65
CA ALA A 166 2.17 16.30 16.29
C ALA A 166 3.47 16.87 15.66
N LEU A 167 3.37 17.86 14.80
CA LEU A 167 4.54 18.46 14.15
C LEU A 167 5.49 19.18 15.12
N ARG A 168 4.98 19.64 16.24
CA ARG A 168 5.80 20.27 17.29
C ARG A 168 6.40 19.26 18.26
N ALA A 169 5.72 18.11 18.42
CA ALA A 169 6.12 17.05 19.34
C ALA A 169 7.22 16.13 18.76
N PHE A 170 7.35 16.07 17.44
CA PHE A 170 8.37 15.28 16.75
C PHE A 170 9.34 16.22 16.01
N PRO A 171 10.29 16.87 16.73
CA PRO A 171 11.36 17.57 16.04
C PRO A 171 12.19 16.55 15.25
N ALA A 172 12.67 16.97 14.15
CA ALA A 172 13.32 16.26 13.06
C ALA A 172 14.40 15.23 13.39
N THR A 173 14.92 15.20 14.60
CA THR A 173 16.09 14.40 15.01
C THR A 173 15.79 12.92 15.31
N ASN A 174 14.54 12.47 15.25
CA ASN A 174 14.14 11.13 15.69
C ASN A 174 13.41 10.27 14.64
N VAL A 175 13.60 10.53 13.35
CA VAL A 175 13.11 9.61 12.31
C VAL A 175 14.19 8.57 12.08
N PRO A 176 13.94 7.28 12.39
CA PRO A 176 14.87 6.22 12.00
C PRO A 176 14.96 6.22 10.47
N SER A 177 16.18 6.22 9.95
CA SER A 177 16.44 5.99 8.54
C SER A 177 15.82 4.65 8.13
N ILE A 178 14.86 4.69 7.21
CA ILE A 178 14.25 3.53 6.57
C ILE A 178 15.23 2.95 5.54
#